data_079d8960912fd6189e8ccb77bdab7934
#
_entry.id   079d8960912fd6189e8ccb77bdab7934
#
_cell.length_a   1.000
_cell.length_b   1.000
_cell.length_c   1.000
_cell.angle_alpha   90.00
_cell.angle_beta   90.00
_cell.angle_gamma   90.00
#
_symmetry.space_group_name_H-M   'P 1'
#
loop_
_entity.id
_entity.type
_entity.pdbx_description
1 polymer ?
#
loop_
_entity_poly.entity_id
_entity_poly.type
_entity_poly.pdbx_seq_one_letter_code
_entity_poly.pdbx_strand_id
1 'polypeptide(L)'
;MNKNITVLKGDGIGPEIVDQAIKVLDVICEKYSHKFNYTEVDIGGCSIDKFGVPITEEGMAKCKAADSVLLGAVGGPKWDNVAPSVRPEKALLAVRSELGLFANLRPTKLFPQLADSSPLKPSIVGNGIDLMIVRELTGGIYFGKRRTDTVDGEKVATDEMTYSEHEVERIGRVAFESARKRSGRVASVDKANVLDSSRLWRAVMHKLAEEYPDVEYSDILVDNTAMQLIKNPAQFDVIVTENMFGDILSDEASMLTGSIGMMPSASLSSTTLGMYEPIHGSAPDIAGMDRANPIGTIMSAAMMLRYSFDMADEADAIERAVNKALDDGYRTADIYKDGFVKVGCSEMGTIIASNI
;
A
#
# COMPACT_ATOMS: atom_id res chain seq x y z
N MET A 1 2.62 -25.48 4.10
CA MET A 1 3.63 -25.00 3.11
C MET A 1 4.88 -24.50 3.84
N ASN A 2 6.02 -24.37 3.14
CA ASN A 2 7.22 -23.74 3.68
C ASN A 2 7.58 -22.53 2.81
N LYS A 3 7.70 -21.34 3.41
CA LYS A 3 7.93 -20.08 2.70
C LYS A 3 9.03 -19.26 3.37
N ASN A 4 9.81 -18.55 2.56
CA ASN A 4 10.86 -17.65 3.03
C ASN A 4 10.41 -16.21 2.83
N ILE A 5 10.39 -15.43 3.90
CA ILE A 5 9.93 -14.05 3.91
C ILE A 5 11.09 -13.16 4.32
N THR A 6 11.46 -12.20 3.47
CA THR A 6 12.37 -11.14 3.89
C THR A 6 11.58 -10.06 4.62
N VAL A 7 12.03 -9.72 5.81
CA VAL A 7 11.39 -8.76 6.70
C VAL A 7 12.22 -7.48 6.75
N LEU A 8 11.62 -6.40 6.33
CA LEU A 8 12.19 -5.06 6.27
C LEU A 8 11.49 -4.19 7.33
N LYS A 9 11.91 -4.25 8.59
CA LYS A 9 11.24 -3.50 9.67
C LYS A 9 11.32 -1.99 9.45
N GLY A 10 12.47 -1.48 8.98
CA GLY A 10 12.68 -0.07 8.65
C GLY A 10 12.77 0.84 9.86
N ASP A 11 12.12 2.01 9.78
CA ASP A 11 12.26 3.13 10.68
C ASP A 11 10.98 3.42 11.48
N GLY A 12 11.12 4.24 12.52
CA GLY A 12 9.99 4.75 13.29
C GLY A 12 9.13 3.66 13.93
N ILE A 13 7.83 3.65 13.62
CA ILE A 13 6.88 2.62 14.08
C ILE A 13 7.02 1.29 13.33
N GLY A 14 7.81 1.22 12.27
CA GLY A 14 7.97 0.02 11.44
C GLY A 14 8.27 -1.25 12.23
N PRO A 15 9.27 -1.27 13.14
CA PRO A 15 9.58 -2.46 13.94
C PRO A 15 8.39 -2.95 14.78
N GLU A 16 7.68 -2.04 15.48
CA GLU A 16 6.59 -2.44 16.38
C GLU A 16 5.37 -3.00 15.63
N ILE A 17 5.00 -2.45 14.46
CA ILE A 17 3.86 -2.94 13.67
C ILE A 17 4.18 -4.25 12.95
N VAL A 18 5.42 -4.42 12.47
CA VAL A 18 5.86 -5.66 11.80
C VAL A 18 5.92 -6.83 12.81
N ASP A 19 6.38 -6.58 14.04
CA ASP A 19 6.39 -7.61 15.08
C ASP A 19 4.99 -8.14 15.38
N GLN A 20 3.94 -7.29 15.28
CA GLN A 20 2.56 -7.75 15.44
C GLN A 20 2.07 -8.58 14.24
N ALA A 21 2.46 -8.20 13.01
CA ALA A 21 2.14 -8.98 11.82
C ALA A 21 2.83 -10.36 11.86
N ILE A 22 4.09 -10.44 12.28
CA ILE A 22 4.80 -11.72 12.45
C ILE A 22 4.10 -12.59 13.52
N LYS A 23 3.71 -12.01 14.67
CA LYS A 23 2.97 -12.72 15.70
C LYS A 23 1.68 -13.38 15.15
N VAL A 24 0.93 -12.65 14.33
CA VAL A 24 -0.30 -13.16 13.68
C VAL A 24 0.04 -14.27 12.68
N LEU A 25 1.08 -14.09 11.86
CA LEU A 25 1.54 -15.10 10.90
C LEU A 25 2.02 -16.39 11.60
N ASP A 26 2.65 -16.28 12.78
CA ASP A 26 3.09 -17.45 13.55
C ASP A 26 1.91 -18.28 14.04
N VAL A 27 0.81 -17.63 14.50
CA VAL A 27 -0.43 -18.33 14.88
C VAL A 27 -1.10 -19.00 13.66
N ILE A 28 -1.07 -18.36 12.50
CA ILE A 28 -1.51 -18.97 11.22
C ILE A 28 -0.66 -20.23 10.93
N CYS A 29 0.66 -20.14 11.10
CA CYS A 29 1.54 -21.30 10.89
C CYS A 29 1.20 -22.47 11.81
N GLU A 30 0.95 -22.21 13.09
CA GLU A 30 0.55 -23.23 14.06
C GLU A 30 -0.79 -23.86 13.69
N LYS A 31 -1.81 -23.04 13.42
CA LYS A 31 -3.18 -23.50 13.13
C LYS A 31 -3.27 -24.32 11.85
N TYR A 32 -2.59 -23.89 10.78
CA TYR A 32 -2.69 -24.49 9.44
C TYR A 32 -1.50 -25.39 9.08
N SER A 33 -0.58 -25.68 10.03
CA SER A 33 0.59 -26.51 9.83
C SER A 33 1.52 -26.01 8.70
N HIS A 34 1.79 -24.72 8.70
CA HIS A 34 2.74 -24.06 7.79
C HIS A 34 4.07 -23.78 8.50
N LYS A 35 5.08 -23.39 7.72
CA LYS A 35 6.36 -22.94 8.25
C LYS A 35 6.81 -21.71 7.45
N PHE A 36 6.95 -20.57 8.12
CA PHE A 36 7.56 -19.37 7.56
C PHE A 36 8.95 -19.16 8.16
N ASN A 37 9.93 -18.89 7.30
CA ASN A 37 11.28 -18.55 7.69
C ASN A 37 11.49 -17.06 7.43
N TYR A 38 11.75 -16.30 8.48
CA TYR A 38 11.94 -14.87 8.39
C TYR A 38 13.43 -14.52 8.30
N THR A 39 13.79 -13.67 7.34
CA THR A 39 15.14 -13.11 7.19
C THR A 39 15.05 -11.60 7.35
N GLU A 40 15.55 -11.07 8.46
CA GLU A 40 15.57 -9.63 8.70
C GLU A 40 16.67 -8.94 7.89
N VAL A 41 16.34 -7.78 7.31
CA VAL A 41 17.24 -6.91 6.54
C VAL A 41 16.98 -5.46 6.95
N ASP A 42 18.05 -4.73 7.24
CA ASP A 42 17.97 -3.29 7.51
C ASP A 42 17.67 -2.51 6.22
N ILE A 43 16.72 -1.58 6.28
CA ILE A 43 16.31 -0.69 5.17
C ILE A 43 16.00 0.70 5.69
N GLY A 44 16.21 1.72 4.84
CA GLY A 44 15.89 3.10 5.19
C GLY A 44 16.95 3.76 6.06
N GLY A 45 16.51 4.55 7.02
CA GLY A 45 17.37 5.32 7.89
C GLY A 45 18.21 4.46 8.83
N CYS A 46 17.66 3.37 9.35
CA CYS A 46 18.41 2.42 10.20
C CYS A 46 19.58 1.78 9.44
N SER A 47 19.42 1.49 8.16
CA SER A 47 20.49 0.99 7.30
C SER A 47 21.54 2.09 7.00
N ILE A 48 21.11 3.33 6.80
CA ILE A 48 22.03 4.47 6.61
C ILE A 48 22.90 4.65 7.86
N ASP A 49 22.30 4.62 9.04
CA ASP A 49 23.04 4.78 10.30
C ASP A 49 24.10 3.68 10.52
N LYS A 50 23.81 2.47 10.05
CA LYS A 50 24.63 1.29 10.30
C LYS A 50 25.67 1.05 9.21
N PHE A 51 25.32 1.31 7.96
CA PHE A 51 26.11 0.92 6.79
C PHE A 51 26.43 2.10 5.84
N GLY A 52 25.85 3.30 6.07
CA GLY A 52 26.03 4.46 5.20
C GLY A 52 25.22 4.43 3.89
N VAL A 53 24.39 3.40 3.70
CA VAL A 53 23.54 3.20 2.51
C VAL A 53 22.11 2.82 2.94
N PRO A 54 21.08 3.22 2.17
CA PRO A 54 19.69 3.00 2.57
C PRO A 54 19.21 1.54 2.45
N ILE A 55 19.95 0.70 1.72
CA ILE A 55 19.89 -0.76 1.71
C ILE A 55 21.23 -1.29 1.18
N THR A 56 21.72 -2.40 1.74
CA THR A 56 22.97 -3.03 1.25
C THR A 56 22.69 -3.94 0.05
N GLU A 57 23.74 -4.22 -0.76
CA GLU A 57 23.63 -5.19 -1.86
C GLU A 57 23.24 -6.60 -1.35
N GLU A 58 23.78 -7.02 -0.19
CA GLU A 58 23.39 -8.28 0.44
C GLU A 58 21.92 -8.27 0.84
N GLY A 59 21.42 -7.16 1.40
CA GLY A 59 19.99 -7.00 1.75
C GLY A 59 19.10 -7.10 0.52
N MET A 60 19.47 -6.45 -0.57
CA MET A 60 18.74 -6.53 -1.85
C MET A 60 18.76 -7.97 -2.41
N ALA A 61 19.88 -8.67 -2.32
CA ALA A 61 19.98 -10.06 -2.75
C ALA A 61 19.03 -10.98 -1.94
N LYS A 62 18.89 -10.75 -0.62
CA LYS A 62 17.95 -11.46 0.23
C LYS A 62 16.51 -11.21 -0.17
N CYS A 63 16.15 -9.95 -0.51
CA CYS A 63 14.81 -9.61 -1.02
C CYS A 63 14.50 -10.36 -2.33
N LYS A 64 15.46 -10.45 -3.25
CA LYS A 64 15.32 -11.17 -4.53
C LYS A 64 15.18 -12.69 -4.36
N ALA A 65 15.79 -13.26 -3.34
CA ALA A 65 15.79 -14.71 -3.08
C ALA A 65 14.58 -15.19 -2.27
N ALA A 66 13.79 -14.29 -1.70
CA ALA A 66 12.63 -14.62 -0.89
C ALA A 66 11.41 -14.99 -1.74
N ASP A 67 10.46 -15.70 -1.14
CA ASP A 67 9.12 -15.92 -1.72
C ASP A 67 8.26 -14.66 -1.64
N SER A 68 8.52 -13.79 -0.66
CA SER A 68 7.84 -12.50 -0.48
C SER A 68 8.62 -11.57 0.45
N VAL A 69 8.24 -10.29 0.46
CA VAL A 69 8.84 -9.26 1.30
C VAL A 69 7.75 -8.61 2.15
N LEU A 70 7.97 -8.51 3.46
CA LEU A 70 7.12 -7.76 4.40
C LEU A 70 7.89 -6.52 4.86
N LEU A 71 7.32 -5.33 4.62
CA LEU A 71 7.93 -4.05 4.97
C LEU A 71 7.09 -3.32 6.03
N GLY A 72 7.77 -2.69 6.99
CA GLY A 72 7.15 -1.78 7.94
C GLY A 72 7.02 -0.37 7.38
N ALA A 73 8.00 0.49 7.65
CA ALA A 73 8.02 1.86 7.17
C ALA A 73 9.46 2.37 7.02
N VAL A 74 9.68 3.38 6.19
CA VAL A 74 11.01 3.99 6.00
C VAL A 74 10.94 5.51 6.10
N GLY A 75 12.07 6.11 6.51
CA GLY A 75 12.23 7.56 6.53
C GLY A 75 12.00 8.19 7.90
N GLY A 76 12.27 9.50 7.94
CA GLY A 76 12.11 10.33 9.12
C GLY A 76 12.98 11.58 9.07
N PRO A 77 12.65 12.62 9.86
CA PRO A 77 13.29 13.94 9.78
C PRO A 77 14.80 13.91 10.09
N LYS A 78 15.29 12.88 10.77
CA LYS A 78 16.72 12.67 11.04
C LYS A 78 17.56 12.65 9.76
N TRP A 79 17.00 12.16 8.66
CA TRP A 79 17.71 11.96 7.37
C TRP A 79 17.33 12.98 6.28
N ASP A 80 16.60 14.06 6.63
CA ASP A 80 16.21 15.11 5.67
C ASP A 80 17.41 15.79 5.01
N ASN A 81 18.51 15.92 5.75
CA ASN A 81 19.72 16.63 5.31
C ASN A 81 20.79 15.72 4.69
N VAL A 82 20.53 14.42 4.51
CA VAL A 82 21.48 13.54 3.79
C VAL A 82 21.46 13.82 2.30
N ALA A 83 22.53 13.41 1.60
CA ALA A 83 22.58 13.57 0.14
C ALA A 83 21.37 12.86 -0.53
N PRO A 84 20.76 13.44 -1.57
CA PRO A 84 19.58 12.87 -2.22
C PRO A 84 19.74 11.41 -2.69
N SER A 85 20.97 11.00 -2.99
CA SER A 85 21.28 9.62 -3.43
C SER A 85 21.19 8.57 -2.32
N VAL A 86 21.26 8.98 -1.05
CA VAL A 86 21.25 8.08 0.11
C VAL A 86 20.05 8.30 1.01
N ARG A 87 19.03 9.03 0.57
CA ARG A 87 17.79 9.19 1.37
C ARG A 87 17.09 7.83 1.60
N PRO A 88 16.42 7.64 2.75
CA PRO A 88 15.72 6.39 3.08
C PRO A 88 14.77 5.91 1.97
N GLU A 89 14.01 6.82 1.37
CA GLU A 89 13.03 6.53 0.31
C GLU A 89 13.67 5.93 -0.95
N LYS A 90 14.98 6.16 -1.16
CA LYS A 90 15.71 5.56 -2.28
C LYS A 90 15.78 4.04 -2.18
N ALA A 91 15.84 3.50 -0.95
CA ALA A 91 15.79 2.05 -0.76
C ALA A 91 14.45 1.47 -1.21
N LEU A 92 13.35 2.13 -0.84
CA LEU A 92 12.01 1.68 -1.23
C LEU A 92 11.84 1.66 -2.75
N LEU A 93 12.24 2.75 -3.42
CA LEU A 93 12.21 2.83 -4.89
C LEU A 93 13.13 1.78 -5.54
N ALA A 94 14.32 1.53 -4.95
CA ALA A 94 15.23 0.51 -5.45
C ALA A 94 14.64 -0.90 -5.31
N VAL A 95 14.05 -1.24 -4.16
CA VAL A 95 13.39 -2.55 -3.95
C VAL A 95 12.26 -2.74 -4.96
N ARG A 96 11.40 -1.75 -5.14
CA ARG A 96 10.30 -1.80 -6.13
C ARG A 96 10.79 -2.04 -7.55
N SER A 97 11.83 -1.31 -7.95
CA SER A 97 12.45 -1.45 -9.28
C SER A 97 13.14 -2.80 -9.46
N GLU A 98 13.98 -3.21 -8.52
CA GLU A 98 14.82 -4.42 -8.60
C GLU A 98 14.00 -5.72 -8.52
N LEU A 99 12.85 -5.69 -7.83
CA LEU A 99 11.90 -6.81 -7.77
C LEU A 99 10.83 -6.73 -8.87
N GLY A 100 10.83 -5.71 -9.72
CA GLY A 100 9.85 -5.53 -10.79
C GLY A 100 8.41 -5.35 -10.29
N LEU A 101 8.22 -4.68 -9.15
CA LEU A 101 6.94 -4.48 -8.51
C LEU A 101 6.19 -3.33 -9.18
N PHE A 102 5.44 -3.61 -10.23
CA PHE A 102 4.80 -2.57 -11.05
C PHE A 102 3.36 -2.25 -10.64
N ALA A 103 2.67 -3.15 -9.96
CA ALA A 103 1.27 -2.99 -9.58
C ALA A 103 1.12 -2.87 -8.07
N ASN A 104 0.69 -1.69 -7.59
CA ASN A 104 0.41 -1.48 -6.19
C ASN A 104 -1.10 -1.48 -5.96
N LEU A 105 -1.58 -2.45 -5.19
CA LEU A 105 -2.97 -2.61 -4.81
C LEU A 105 -3.20 -1.98 -3.44
N ARG A 106 -4.10 -1.01 -3.35
CA ARG A 106 -4.47 -0.29 -2.13
C ARG A 106 -5.99 -0.41 -1.90
N PRO A 107 -6.46 -1.47 -1.22
CA PRO A 107 -7.86 -1.59 -0.87
C PRO A 107 -8.25 -0.55 0.17
N THR A 108 -9.32 0.20 -0.09
CA THR A 108 -9.90 1.18 0.82
C THR A 108 -11.27 0.65 1.24
N LYS A 109 -11.32 0.07 2.43
CA LYS A 109 -12.54 -0.52 2.99
C LYS A 109 -12.85 0.12 4.35
N LEU A 110 -14.01 0.72 4.47
CA LEU A 110 -14.54 1.20 5.75
C LEU A 110 -15.15 0.01 6.49
N PHE A 111 -14.56 -0.35 7.63
CA PHE A 111 -15.13 -1.37 8.50
C PHE A 111 -16.44 -0.86 9.11
N PRO A 112 -17.53 -1.67 9.12
CA PRO A 112 -18.81 -1.26 9.70
C PRO A 112 -18.70 -0.75 11.14
N GLN A 113 -17.79 -1.35 11.93
CA GLN A 113 -17.52 -0.98 13.32
C GLN A 113 -16.84 0.39 13.47
N LEU A 114 -16.33 0.95 12.37
CA LEU A 114 -15.65 2.25 12.30
C LEU A 114 -16.40 3.26 11.43
N ALA A 115 -17.66 2.99 11.06
CA ALA A 115 -18.46 3.88 10.22
C ALA A 115 -18.51 5.32 10.76
N ASP A 116 -18.59 5.48 12.07
CA ASP A 116 -18.55 6.77 12.75
C ASP A 116 -17.19 7.45 12.78
N SER A 117 -16.11 6.76 12.39
CA SER A 117 -14.76 7.32 12.30
C SER A 117 -14.51 8.02 10.97
N SER A 118 -15.36 7.74 9.95
CA SER A 118 -15.31 8.45 8.68
C SER A 118 -15.61 9.93 8.86
N PRO A 119 -14.85 10.84 8.23
CA PRO A 119 -15.14 12.27 8.23
C PRO A 119 -16.34 12.63 7.35
N LEU A 120 -16.85 11.68 6.55
CA LEU A 120 -17.96 11.88 5.66
C LEU A 120 -19.29 11.84 6.40
N LYS A 121 -20.28 12.54 5.84
CA LYS A 121 -21.66 12.45 6.35
C LYS A 121 -22.19 11.03 6.21
N PRO A 122 -22.99 10.53 7.19
CA PRO A 122 -23.57 9.18 7.11
C PRO A 122 -24.34 8.92 5.80
N SER A 123 -24.99 9.95 5.23
CA SER A 123 -25.69 9.86 3.94
C SER A 123 -24.77 9.62 2.74
N ILE A 124 -23.47 9.93 2.84
CA ILE A 124 -22.47 9.69 1.82
C ILE A 124 -21.83 8.31 2.02
N VAL A 125 -21.54 7.94 3.27
CA VAL A 125 -21.05 6.61 3.63
C VAL A 125 -22.05 5.52 3.21
N GLY A 126 -23.35 5.78 3.37
CA GLY A 126 -24.42 4.87 2.94
C GLY A 126 -24.25 3.46 3.48
N ASN A 127 -24.14 2.48 2.57
CA ASN A 127 -23.96 1.07 2.92
C ASN A 127 -22.48 0.66 3.13
N GLY A 128 -21.57 1.63 3.20
CA GLY A 128 -20.14 1.44 3.35
C GLY A 128 -19.32 1.91 2.16
N ILE A 129 -18.02 1.89 2.34
CA ILE A 129 -17.02 2.23 1.31
C ILE A 129 -16.16 0.99 1.11
N ASP A 130 -16.05 0.51 -0.12
CA ASP A 130 -15.19 -0.61 -0.50
C ASP A 130 -14.73 -0.39 -1.95
N LEU A 131 -13.54 0.19 -2.10
CA LEU A 131 -12.93 0.42 -3.40
C LEU A 131 -11.46 -0.04 -3.39
N MET A 132 -10.91 -0.30 -4.58
CA MET A 132 -9.52 -0.71 -4.78
C MET A 132 -8.83 0.31 -5.67
N ILE A 133 -7.72 0.88 -5.21
CA ILE A 133 -6.84 1.68 -6.07
C ILE A 133 -5.71 0.79 -6.59
N VAL A 134 -5.62 0.67 -7.91
CA VAL A 134 -4.57 -0.02 -8.64
C VAL A 134 -3.64 1.05 -9.21
N ARG A 135 -2.52 1.27 -8.52
CA ARG A 135 -1.51 2.29 -8.83
C ARG A 135 -0.38 1.66 -9.63
N GLU A 136 -0.04 2.22 -10.78
CA GLU A 136 1.23 1.90 -11.44
C GLU A 136 2.38 2.39 -10.54
N LEU A 137 3.44 1.58 -10.37
CA LEU A 137 4.42 1.81 -9.30
C LEU A 137 5.85 2.04 -9.77
N THR A 138 6.18 1.74 -11.03
CA THR A 138 7.57 1.75 -11.53
C THR A 138 7.82 2.70 -12.69
N GLY A 139 6.82 3.48 -13.07
CA GLY A 139 6.88 4.50 -14.11
C GLY A 139 6.61 5.92 -13.60
N GLY A 140 6.33 6.80 -14.53
CA GLY A 140 5.92 8.17 -14.29
C GLY A 140 7.00 9.08 -13.74
N ILE A 141 6.59 10.15 -13.07
CA ILE A 141 7.47 11.21 -12.59
C ILE A 141 8.45 10.74 -11.50
N TYR A 142 8.11 9.68 -10.74
CA TYR A 142 8.97 9.16 -9.67
C TYR A 142 10.19 8.42 -10.20
N PHE A 143 10.14 7.92 -11.44
CA PHE A 143 11.22 7.19 -12.11
C PHE A 143 11.80 7.93 -13.33
N GLY A 144 11.20 9.07 -13.70
CA GLY A 144 11.65 9.90 -14.81
C GLY A 144 12.99 10.60 -14.55
N LYS A 145 13.54 11.18 -15.60
CA LYS A 145 14.78 11.94 -15.51
C LYS A 145 14.55 13.22 -14.71
N ARG A 146 15.54 13.56 -13.88
CA ARG A 146 15.52 14.75 -13.02
C ARG A 146 16.77 15.55 -13.23
N ARG A 147 16.64 16.87 -13.29
CA ARG A 147 17.77 17.79 -13.34
C ARG A 147 17.44 19.12 -12.68
N THR A 148 18.48 19.76 -12.17
CA THR A 148 18.41 21.16 -11.74
C THR A 148 19.55 21.90 -12.42
N ASP A 149 19.20 22.80 -13.33
CA ASP A 149 20.12 23.59 -14.11
C ASP A 149 20.20 25.03 -13.58
N THR A 150 21.19 25.79 -13.99
CA THR A 150 21.20 27.24 -13.83
C THR A 150 21.03 27.88 -15.20
N VAL A 151 19.89 28.54 -15.41
CA VAL A 151 19.54 29.23 -16.66
C VAL A 151 19.40 30.71 -16.33
N ASP A 152 20.12 31.56 -17.06
CA ASP A 152 20.10 33.02 -16.86
C ASP A 152 20.32 33.47 -15.40
N GLY A 153 21.12 32.71 -14.63
CA GLY A 153 21.43 32.99 -13.23
C GLY A 153 20.41 32.46 -12.22
N GLU A 154 19.33 31.85 -12.67
CA GLU A 154 18.28 31.24 -11.82
C GLU A 154 18.36 29.72 -11.85
N LYS A 155 17.94 29.07 -10.72
CA LYS A 155 17.83 27.62 -10.62
C LYS A 155 16.52 27.15 -11.24
N VAL A 156 16.61 26.25 -12.23
CA VAL A 156 15.46 25.62 -12.91
C VAL A 156 15.49 24.12 -12.66
N ALA A 157 14.47 23.59 -12.00
CA ALA A 157 14.32 22.16 -11.75
C ALA A 157 13.32 21.55 -12.73
N THR A 158 13.62 20.36 -13.25
CA THR A 158 12.79 19.61 -14.19
C THR A 158 12.66 18.17 -13.73
N ASP A 159 11.44 17.66 -13.69
CA ASP A 159 11.11 16.25 -13.52
C ASP A 159 10.29 15.78 -14.73
N GLU A 160 10.70 14.68 -15.38
CA GLU A 160 10.04 14.15 -16.57
C GLU A 160 9.04 13.07 -16.17
N MET A 161 7.78 13.18 -16.63
CA MET A 161 6.78 12.12 -16.52
C MET A 161 6.76 11.31 -17.81
N THR A 162 7.06 10.02 -17.72
CA THR A 162 7.14 9.13 -18.89
C THR A 162 6.35 7.86 -18.64
N TYR A 163 5.53 7.46 -19.63
CA TYR A 163 4.84 6.17 -19.69
C TYR A 163 4.94 5.59 -21.10
N SER A 164 5.15 4.26 -21.18
CA SER A 164 5.07 3.49 -22.40
C SER A 164 3.72 2.75 -22.48
N GLU A 165 3.33 2.34 -23.69
CA GLU A 165 2.13 1.51 -23.91
C GLU A 165 2.16 0.24 -23.05
N HIS A 166 3.32 -0.44 -22.98
CA HIS A 166 3.50 -1.66 -22.19
C HIS A 166 3.26 -1.45 -20.68
N GLU A 167 3.73 -0.34 -20.12
CA GLU A 167 3.52 -0.02 -18.70
C GLU A 167 2.04 0.21 -18.39
N VAL A 168 1.33 0.89 -19.28
CA VAL A 168 -0.12 1.12 -19.13
C VAL A 168 -0.91 -0.18 -19.33
N GLU A 169 -0.56 -0.98 -20.34
CA GLU A 169 -1.25 -2.23 -20.62
C GLU A 169 -1.14 -3.21 -19.44
N ARG A 170 0.07 -3.42 -18.89
CA ARG A 170 0.26 -4.36 -17.78
C ARG A 170 -0.51 -3.98 -16.53
N ILE A 171 -0.56 -2.69 -16.17
CA ILE A 171 -1.33 -2.26 -14.99
C ILE A 171 -2.83 -2.25 -15.25
N GLY A 172 -3.24 -1.92 -16.48
CA GLY A 172 -4.65 -2.00 -16.90
C GLY A 172 -5.19 -3.43 -16.77
N ARG A 173 -4.44 -4.44 -17.23
CA ARG A 173 -4.83 -5.86 -17.07
C ARG A 173 -5.03 -6.23 -15.59
N VAL A 174 -4.14 -5.79 -14.70
CA VAL A 174 -4.32 -6.02 -13.25
C VAL A 174 -5.62 -5.39 -12.73
N ALA A 175 -5.96 -4.20 -13.20
CA ALA A 175 -7.19 -3.52 -12.79
C ALA A 175 -8.45 -4.24 -13.28
N PHE A 176 -8.49 -4.64 -14.55
CA PHE A 176 -9.63 -5.37 -15.11
C PHE A 176 -9.82 -6.74 -14.44
N GLU A 177 -8.73 -7.51 -14.23
CA GLU A 177 -8.79 -8.78 -13.51
C GLU A 177 -9.18 -8.61 -12.04
N SER A 178 -8.79 -7.50 -11.41
CA SER A 178 -9.25 -7.17 -10.05
C SER A 178 -10.76 -6.86 -10.05
N ALA A 179 -11.26 -6.12 -11.02
CA ALA A 179 -12.67 -5.77 -11.13
C ALA A 179 -13.55 -7.01 -11.33
N ARG A 180 -13.12 -7.99 -12.15
CA ARG A 180 -13.82 -9.29 -12.33
C ARG A 180 -14.04 -10.05 -11.03
N LYS A 181 -13.15 -9.87 -10.04
CA LYS A 181 -13.23 -10.49 -8.71
C LYS A 181 -14.03 -9.65 -7.72
N ARG A 182 -14.53 -8.48 -8.15
CA ARG A 182 -15.26 -7.50 -7.34
C ARG A 182 -16.61 -7.18 -8.00
N SER A 183 -16.96 -5.90 -8.11
CA SER A 183 -18.27 -5.47 -8.66
C SER A 183 -18.24 -5.22 -10.17
N GLY A 184 -17.15 -5.51 -10.86
CA GLY A 184 -17.05 -5.46 -12.31
C GLY A 184 -16.95 -4.07 -12.92
N ARG A 185 -16.45 -3.05 -12.18
CA ARG A 185 -16.31 -1.68 -12.68
C ARG A 185 -14.88 -1.17 -12.57
N VAL A 186 -14.35 -0.56 -13.65
CA VAL A 186 -13.05 0.11 -13.70
C VAL A 186 -13.23 1.59 -14.04
N ALA A 187 -12.71 2.46 -13.18
CA ALA A 187 -12.53 3.88 -13.46
C ALA A 187 -11.04 4.15 -13.75
N SER A 188 -10.73 4.50 -14.99
CA SER A 188 -9.36 4.89 -15.40
C SER A 188 -9.16 6.37 -15.14
N VAL A 189 -8.20 6.69 -14.27
CA VAL A 189 -7.96 8.06 -13.80
C VAL A 189 -6.70 8.64 -14.43
N ASP A 190 -6.84 9.77 -15.09
CA ASP A 190 -5.79 10.45 -15.84
C ASP A 190 -5.93 11.99 -15.85
N LYS A 191 -5.07 12.68 -16.58
CA LYS A 191 -5.14 14.12 -16.87
C LYS A 191 -5.05 14.38 -18.38
N ALA A 192 -5.78 13.62 -19.20
CA ALA A 192 -5.68 13.63 -20.66
C ALA A 192 -6.03 14.96 -21.32
N ASN A 193 -6.79 15.82 -20.64
CA ASN A 193 -7.08 17.18 -21.11
C ASN A 193 -5.82 18.09 -21.14
N VAL A 194 -4.72 17.69 -20.47
CA VAL A 194 -3.47 18.47 -20.38
C VAL A 194 -2.25 17.67 -20.83
N LEU A 195 -2.06 16.44 -20.33
CA LEU A 195 -0.80 15.69 -20.45
C LEU A 195 -0.79 14.71 -21.62
N ASP A 196 0.31 14.67 -22.37
CA ASP A 196 0.51 13.68 -23.43
C ASP A 196 0.61 12.25 -22.89
N SER A 197 1.30 12.05 -21.76
CA SER A 197 1.36 10.75 -21.08
C SER A 197 -0.03 10.21 -20.70
N SER A 198 -0.92 11.08 -20.25
CA SER A 198 -2.30 10.73 -19.94
C SER A 198 -3.16 10.47 -21.19
N ARG A 199 -2.88 11.13 -22.31
CA ARG A 199 -3.54 10.82 -23.60
C ARG A 199 -3.15 9.42 -24.11
N LEU A 200 -1.86 9.08 -24.00
CA LEU A 200 -1.38 7.71 -24.28
C LEU A 200 -2.05 6.70 -23.34
N TRP A 201 -2.06 6.98 -22.03
CA TRP A 201 -2.72 6.15 -21.02
C TRP A 201 -4.16 5.84 -21.42
N ARG A 202 -4.96 6.86 -21.69
CA ARG A 202 -6.37 6.72 -22.09
C ARG A 202 -6.53 5.90 -23.36
N ALA A 203 -5.70 6.14 -24.38
CA ALA A 203 -5.76 5.38 -25.65
C ALA A 203 -5.50 3.88 -25.44
N VAL A 204 -4.51 3.52 -24.62
CA VAL A 204 -4.19 2.12 -24.29
C VAL A 204 -5.31 1.49 -23.47
N MET A 205 -5.83 2.20 -22.47
CA MET A 205 -6.92 1.71 -21.61
C MET A 205 -8.22 1.47 -22.40
N HIS A 206 -8.55 2.33 -23.37
CA HIS A 206 -9.70 2.12 -24.27
C HIS A 206 -9.54 0.84 -25.09
N LYS A 207 -8.37 0.65 -25.71
CA LYS A 207 -8.07 -0.57 -26.47
C LYS A 207 -8.17 -1.82 -25.60
N LEU A 208 -7.65 -1.73 -24.37
CA LEU A 208 -7.69 -2.84 -23.43
C LEU A 208 -9.12 -3.15 -22.96
N ALA A 209 -9.97 -2.13 -22.77
CA ALA A 209 -11.37 -2.32 -22.38
C ALA A 209 -12.17 -3.17 -23.38
N GLU A 210 -11.81 -3.15 -24.67
CA GLU A 210 -12.43 -4.00 -25.70
C GLU A 210 -12.20 -5.50 -25.43
N GLU A 211 -11.12 -5.87 -24.74
CA GLU A 211 -10.80 -7.25 -24.35
C GLU A 211 -11.58 -7.71 -23.09
N TYR A 212 -12.23 -6.79 -22.37
CA TYR A 212 -12.96 -7.03 -21.13
C TYR A 212 -14.43 -6.56 -21.20
N PRO A 213 -15.23 -7.09 -22.16
CA PRO A 213 -16.61 -6.62 -22.37
C PRO A 213 -17.57 -6.91 -21.20
N ASP A 214 -17.14 -7.72 -20.26
CA ASP A 214 -17.83 -8.07 -19.01
C ASP A 214 -17.56 -7.08 -17.85
N VAL A 215 -16.67 -6.09 -18.05
CA VAL A 215 -16.34 -5.06 -17.07
C VAL A 215 -16.78 -3.68 -17.55
N GLU A 216 -17.54 -2.98 -16.72
CA GLU A 216 -17.92 -1.58 -16.99
C GLU A 216 -16.68 -0.69 -16.89
N TYR A 217 -16.40 0.06 -17.95
CA TYR A 217 -15.23 0.95 -18.02
C TYR A 217 -15.65 2.41 -18.15
N SER A 218 -14.93 3.28 -17.44
CA SER A 218 -15.12 4.74 -17.53
C SER A 218 -13.80 5.49 -17.40
N ASP A 219 -13.68 6.62 -18.10
CA ASP A 219 -12.61 7.60 -17.89
C ASP A 219 -13.03 8.68 -16.90
N ILE A 220 -12.13 9.09 -16.04
CA ILE A 220 -12.36 10.22 -15.15
C ILE A 220 -11.06 11.03 -14.98
N LEU A 221 -11.14 12.36 -14.99
CA LEU A 221 -10.00 13.21 -14.71
C LEU A 221 -9.63 13.16 -13.22
N VAL A 222 -8.34 13.20 -12.90
CA VAL A 222 -7.83 13.06 -11.54
C VAL A 222 -8.40 14.07 -10.54
N ASP A 223 -8.55 15.33 -10.97
CA ASP A 223 -9.16 16.39 -10.17
C ASP A 223 -10.65 16.14 -9.88
N ASN A 224 -11.38 15.60 -10.87
CA ASN A 224 -12.77 15.17 -10.65
C ASN A 224 -12.81 13.93 -9.72
N THR A 225 -11.88 13.00 -9.86
CA THR A 225 -11.80 11.82 -8.97
C THR A 225 -11.63 12.22 -7.52
N ALA A 226 -10.73 13.17 -7.22
CA ALA A 226 -10.55 13.70 -5.87
C ALA A 226 -11.86 14.28 -5.31
N MET A 227 -12.60 15.05 -6.10
CA MET A 227 -13.92 15.57 -5.68
C MET A 227 -14.94 14.44 -5.45
N GLN A 228 -14.95 13.42 -6.33
CA GLN A 228 -15.93 12.33 -6.27
C GLN A 228 -15.64 11.34 -5.14
N LEU A 229 -14.39 11.13 -4.73
CA LEU A 229 -14.04 10.34 -3.54
C LEU A 229 -14.72 10.91 -2.28
N ILE A 230 -14.81 12.23 -2.16
CA ILE A 230 -15.49 12.89 -1.03
C ILE A 230 -17.03 12.93 -1.22
N LYS A 231 -17.50 13.12 -2.46
CA LYS A 231 -18.92 13.34 -2.73
C LYS A 231 -19.73 12.05 -2.87
N ASN A 232 -19.17 11.04 -3.51
CA ASN A 232 -19.84 9.76 -3.81
C ASN A 232 -18.80 8.63 -3.98
N PRO A 233 -18.09 8.23 -2.92
CA PRO A 233 -17.08 7.15 -3.01
C PRO A 233 -17.66 5.81 -3.46
N ALA A 234 -18.94 5.53 -3.18
CA ALA A 234 -19.61 4.27 -3.52
C ALA A 234 -19.78 4.05 -5.04
N GLN A 235 -19.57 5.06 -5.89
CA GLN A 235 -19.57 4.88 -7.34
C GLN A 235 -18.35 4.08 -7.82
N PHE A 236 -17.24 4.11 -7.06
CA PHE A 236 -16.00 3.43 -7.44
C PHE A 236 -16.00 1.98 -6.96
N ASP A 237 -15.43 1.09 -7.79
CA ASP A 237 -15.08 -0.28 -7.44
C ASP A 237 -13.56 -0.46 -7.57
N VAL A 238 -13.02 -0.38 -8.79
CA VAL A 238 -11.59 -0.34 -9.05
C VAL A 238 -11.22 0.98 -9.74
N ILE A 239 -10.28 1.70 -9.15
CA ILE A 239 -9.64 2.88 -9.75
C ILE A 239 -8.26 2.44 -10.24
N VAL A 240 -7.96 2.66 -11.52
CA VAL A 240 -6.61 2.45 -12.07
C VAL A 240 -6.00 3.79 -12.47
N THR A 241 -4.73 4.03 -12.08
CA THR A 241 -4.09 5.30 -12.35
C THR A 241 -2.56 5.20 -12.31
N GLU A 242 -1.91 6.22 -12.83
CA GLU A 242 -0.47 6.39 -12.80
C GLU A 242 0.08 6.58 -11.38
N ASN A 243 1.41 6.58 -11.26
CA ASN A 243 2.14 6.51 -10.01
C ASN A 243 1.80 7.65 -9.03
N MET A 244 2.00 8.91 -9.44
CA MET A 244 1.80 10.07 -8.57
C MET A 244 0.32 10.32 -8.23
N PHE A 245 -0.58 10.19 -9.21
CA PHE A 245 -2.02 10.35 -8.95
C PHE A 245 -2.53 9.24 -8.03
N GLY A 246 -2.03 8.01 -8.21
CA GLY A 246 -2.37 6.88 -7.34
C GLY A 246 -1.89 7.05 -5.92
N ASP A 247 -0.73 7.68 -5.72
CA ASP A 247 -0.22 8.02 -4.38
C ASP A 247 -1.16 9.00 -3.67
N ILE A 248 -1.45 10.13 -4.34
CA ILE A 248 -2.28 11.20 -3.76
C ILE A 248 -3.71 10.71 -3.48
N LEU A 249 -4.34 10.06 -4.48
CA LEU A 249 -5.73 9.60 -4.35
C LEU A 249 -5.90 8.48 -3.32
N SER A 250 -4.90 7.62 -3.13
CA SER A 250 -5.00 6.57 -2.12
C SER A 250 -4.82 7.10 -0.69
N ASP A 251 -4.01 8.14 -0.51
CA ASP A 251 -3.88 8.80 0.78
C ASP A 251 -5.18 9.57 1.11
N GLU A 252 -5.78 10.26 0.13
CA GLU A 252 -7.09 10.86 0.27
C GLU A 252 -8.16 9.80 0.62
N ALA A 253 -8.19 8.69 -0.13
CA ALA A 253 -9.14 7.61 0.09
C ALA A 253 -8.98 6.95 1.48
N SER A 254 -7.74 6.88 2.01
CA SER A 254 -7.48 6.35 3.34
C SER A 254 -8.22 7.11 4.43
N MET A 255 -8.32 8.43 4.28
CA MET A 255 -9.02 9.28 5.25
C MET A 255 -10.53 9.04 5.29
N LEU A 256 -11.10 8.48 4.22
CA LEU A 256 -12.54 8.12 4.19
C LEU A 256 -12.87 6.99 5.18
N THR A 257 -11.88 6.17 5.54
CA THR A 257 -12.01 5.05 6.49
C THR A 257 -11.75 5.43 7.93
N GLY A 258 -11.35 6.68 8.18
CA GLY A 258 -11.12 7.24 9.52
C GLY A 258 -9.69 7.11 10.04
N SER A 259 -8.85 6.26 9.48
CA SER A 259 -7.42 6.18 9.83
C SER A 259 -6.59 5.52 8.74
N ILE A 260 -5.45 6.13 8.43
CA ILE A 260 -4.43 5.55 7.54
C ILE A 260 -3.79 4.29 8.13
N GLY A 261 -3.80 4.12 9.46
CA GLY A 261 -3.31 2.93 10.17
C GLY A 261 -4.10 1.65 9.90
N MET A 262 -5.29 1.78 9.28
CA MET A 262 -6.13 0.64 8.88
C MET A 262 -5.79 0.09 7.49
N MET A 263 -4.97 0.78 6.72
CA MET A 263 -4.86 0.60 5.28
C MET A 263 -3.68 -0.28 4.89
N PRO A 264 -3.94 -1.48 4.33
CA PRO A 264 -2.89 -2.34 3.78
C PRO A 264 -2.52 -1.94 2.35
N SER A 265 -1.40 -2.45 1.88
CA SER A 265 -1.07 -2.47 0.45
C SER A 265 -0.27 -3.70 0.03
N ALA A 266 -0.35 -4.02 -1.26
CA ALA A 266 0.44 -5.05 -1.92
C ALA A 266 1.10 -4.46 -3.17
N SER A 267 2.40 -4.60 -3.28
CA SER A 267 3.16 -4.28 -4.49
C SER A 267 3.54 -5.58 -5.20
N LEU A 268 2.98 -5.80 -6.38
CA LEU A 268 3.04 -7.07 -7.11
C LEU A 268 3.95 -6.97 -8.34
N SER A 269 4.69 -8.05 -8.60
CA SER A 269 5.45 -8.26 -9.83
C SER A 269 4.62 -9.04 -10.87
N SER A 270 5.24 -9.40 -11.98
CA SER A 270 4.66 -10.35 -12.95
C SER A 270 4.72 -11.82 -12.50
N THR A 271 5.31 -12.09 -11.35
CA THR A 271 5.43 -13.41 -10.72
C THR A 271 4.62 -13.45 -9.41
N THR A 272 4.84 -14.48 -8.59
CA THR A 272 4.26 -14.56 -7.24
C THR A 272 5.00 -13.71 -6.20
N LEU A 273 6.20 -13.19 -6.54
CA LEU A 273 6.94 -12.31 -5.64
C LEU A 273 6.22 -10.96 -5.49
N GLY A 274 5.92 -10.60 -4.25
CA GLY A 274 5.32 -9.33 -3.88
C GLY A 274 6.00 -8.72 -2.65
N MET A 275 5.78 -7.43 -2.46
CA MET A 275 6.12 -6.70 -1.24
C MET A 275 4.84 -6.14 -0.62
N TYR A 276 4.71 -6.32 0.69
CA TYR A 276 3.51 -6.01 1.45
C TYR A 276 3.85 -5.06 2.58
N GLU A 277 3.14 -3.93 2.62
CA GLU A 277 3.42 -2.83 3.52
C GLU A 277 2.14 -2.05 3.84
N PRO A 278 1.98 -1.43 5.02
CA PRO A 278 0.92 -0.46 5.23
C PRO A 278 1.16 0.78 4.36
N ILE A 279 0.13 1.56 4.07
CA ILE A 279 0.29 2.77 3.23
C ILE A 279 0.88 3.97 4.00
N HIS A 280 0.80 3.95 5.34
CA HIS A 280 1.31 5.03 6.18
C HIS A 280 2.84 5.06 6.28
N GLY A 281 3.40 6.20 6.65
CA GLY A 281 4.83 6.38 6.89
C GLY A 281 5.29 5.89 8.27
N SER A 282 6.50 6.29 8.64
CA SER A 282 7.22 5.84 9.85
C SER A 282 6.75 6.46 11.17
N ALA A 283 5.94 7.52 11.15
CA ALA A 283 5.38 8.22 12.32
C ALA A 283 6.38 8.34 13.50
N PRO A 284 7.52 9.01 13.30
CA PRO A 284 8.62 9.04 14.28
C PRO A 284 8.25 9.67 15.63
N ASP A 285 7.20 10.48 15.65
CA ASP A 285 6.65 11.14 16.84
C ASP A 285 6.00 10.19 17.84
N ILE A 286 5.55 9.02 17.41
CA ILE A 286 4.94 7.99 18.26
C ILE A 286 5.75 6.69 18.32
N ALA A 287 6.90 6.63 17.65
CA ALA A 287 7.76 5.45 17.62
C ALA A 287 8.21 5.02 19.03
N GLY A 288 8.10 3.73 19.34
CA GLY A 288 8.47 3.14 20.63
C GLY A 288 7.49 3.45 21.78
N MET A 289 6.34 4.08 21.48
CA MET A 289 5.32 4.41 22.49
C MET A 289 4.19 3.39 22.59
N ASP A 290 4.24 2.31 21.85
CA ASP A 290 3.15 1.29 21.75
C ASP A 290 1.78 1.90 21.37
N ARG A 291 1.79 2.94 20.53
CA ARG A 291 0.57 3.68 20.13
C ARG A 291 0.15 3.46 18.68
N ALA A 292 1.04 2.91 17.87
CA ALA A 292 0.78 2.67 16.46
C ALA A 292 -0.38 1.66 16.27
N ASN A 293 -1.11 1.81 15.17
CA ASN A 293 -2.13 0.85 14.77
C ASN A 293 -1.47 -0.24 13.89
N PRO A 294 -1.40 -1.52 14.31
CA PRO A 294 -0.75 -2.56 13.54
C PRO A 294 -1.68 -3.18 12.48
N ILE A 295 -2.96 -2.80 12.42
CA ILE A 295 -3.97 -3.47 11.58
C ILE A 295 -3.60 -3.37 10.11
N GLY A 296 -3.14 -2.21 9.62
CA GLY A 296 -2.71 -2.06 8.24
C GLY A 296 -1.61 -3.05 7.84
N THR A 297 -0.61 -3.25 8.71
CA THR A 297 0.49 -4.21 8.47
C THR A 297 0.00 -5.66 8.57
N ILE A 298 -0.86 -5.98 9.53
CA ILE A 298 -1.47 -7.31 9.68
C ILE A 298 -2.32 -7.64 8.43
N MET A 299 -3.11 -6.69 7.95
CA MET A 299 -3.90 -6.85 6.72
C MET A 299 -3.01 -6.94 5.47
N SER A 300 -1.86 -6.25 5.44
CA SER A 300 -0.86 -6.42 4.38
C SER A 300 -0.27 -7.84 4.39
N ALA A 301 -0.04 -8.41 5.58
CA ALA A 301 0.36 -9.82 5.70
C ALA A 301 -0.75 -10.77 5.20
N ALA A 302 -2.03 -10.48 5.45
CA ALA A 302 -3.14 -11.23 4.86
C ALA A 302 -3.13 -11.16 3.32
N MET A 303 -2.87 -9.96 2.76
CA MET A 303 -2.69 -9.82 1.30
C MET A 303 -1.50 -10.65 0.78
N MET A 304 -0.39 -10.75 1.53
CA MET A 304 0.75 -11.61 1.19
C MET A 304 0.32 -13.09 1.09
N LEU A 305 -0.42 -13.58 2.06
CA LEU A 305 -0.95 -14.94 2.04
C LEU A 305 -1.82 -15.18 0.81
N ARG A 306 -2.70 -14.24 0.49
CA ARG A 306 -3.63 -14.33 -0.63
C ARG A 306 -2.96 -14.23 -2.00
N TYR A 307 -2.08 -13.26 -2.22
CA TYR A 307 -1.55 -12.94 -3.55
C TYR A 307 -0.24 -13.66 -3.87
N SER A 308 0.68 -13.80 -2.90
CA SER A 308 1.97 -14.45 -3.12
C SER A 308 1.94 -15.95 -2.84
N PHE A 309 1.12 -16.41 -1.89
CA PHE A 309 1.19 -17.78 -1.40
C PHE A 309 -0.03 -18.63 -1.78
N ASP A 310 -1.07 -18.04 -2.37
CA ASP A 310 -2.34 -18.72 -2.69
C ASP A 310 -2.99 -19.39 -1.47
N MET A 311 -2.95 -18.70 -0.33
CA MET A 311 -3.48 -19.11 0.97
C MET A 311 -4.71 -18.25 1.31
N ALA A 312 -5.82 -18.45 0.60
CA ALA A 312 -7.02 -17.62 0.76
C ALA A 312 -7.71 -17.84 2.11
N ASP A 313 -7.79 -19.08 2.60
CA ASP A 313 -8.46 -19.43 3.86
C ASP A 313 -7.72 -18.84 5.06
N GLU A 314 -6.38 -18.83 5.03
CA GLU A 314 -5.52 -18.23 6.04
C GLU A 314 -5.65 -16.70 6.04
N ALA A 315 -5.68 -16.09 4.86
CA ALA A 315 -5.93 -14.65 4.72
C ALA A 315 -7.31 -14.28 5.29
N ASP A 316 -8.35 -15.02 4.95
CA ASP A 316 -9.70 -14.83 5.48
C ASP A 316 -9.75 -15.01 7.01
N ALA A 317 -8.94 -15.92 7.58
CA ALA A 317 -8.86 -16.09 9.03
C ALA A 317 -8.31 -14.83 9.71
N ILE A 318 -7.27 -14.19 9.14
CA ILE A 318 -6.74 -12.91 9.64
C ILE A 318 -7.80 -11.81 9.52
N GLU A 319 -8.47 -11.69 8.38
CA GLU A 319 -9.52 -10.68 8.18
C GLU A 319 -10.68 -10.85 9.18
N ARG A 320 -11.12 -12.09 9.44
CA ARG A 320 -12.13 -12.38 10.47
C ARG A 320 -11.63 -12.02 11.88
N ALA A 321 -10.37 -12.31 12.20
CA ALA A 321 -9.78 -12.00 13.50
C ALA A 321 -9.69 -10.49 13.76
N VAL A 322 -9.36 -9.69 12.74
CA VAL A 322 -9.40 -8.22 12.81
C VAL A 322 -10.83 -7.73 13.04
N ASN A 323 -11.80 -8.22 12.24
CA ASN A 323 -13.22 -7.85 12.43
C ASN A 323 -13.69 -8.18 13.84
N LYS A 324 -13.35 -9.37 14.36
CA LYS A 324 -13.71 -9.80 15.73
C LYS A 324 -13.13 -8.87 16.79
N ALA A 325 -11.86 -8.46 16.66
CA ALA A 325 -11.26 -7.50 17.59
C ALA A 325 -12.01 -6.15 17.60
N LEU A 326 -12.43 -5.68 16.42
CA LEU A 326 -13.23 -4.46 16.28
C LEU A 326 -14.66 -4.65 16.82
N ASP A 327 -15.30 -5.80 16.61
CA ASP A 327 -16.64 -6.13 17.16
C ASP A 327 -16.61 -6.20 18.69
N ASP A 328 -15.53 -6.73 19.27
CA ASP A 328 -15.32 -6.80 20.73
C ASP A 328 -15.01 -5.43 21.34
N GLY A 329 -14.90 -4.38 20.53
CA GLY A 329 -14.79 -3.00 21.00
C GLY A 329 -13.35 -2.51 21.20
N TYR A 330 -12.31 -3.25 20.80
CA TYR A 330 -10.93 -2.82 20.94
C TYR A 330 -10.54 -1.78 19.90
N ARG A 331 -9.81 -0.73 20.31
CA ARG A 331 -9.41 0.39 19.45
C ARG A 331 -8.00 0.87 19.78
N THR A 332 -7.17 1.07 18.77
CA THR A 332 -5.91 1.81 18.91
C THR A 332 -6.18 3.32 18.98
N ALA A 333 -5.16 4.10 19.33
CA ALA A 333 -5.31 5.53 19.64
C ALA A 333 -5.93 6.36 18.50
N ASP A 334 -5.65 6.00 17.24
CA ASP A 334 -6.07 6.67 16.01
C ASP A 334 -7.56 6.45 15.67
N ILE A 335 -8.13 5.30 16.10
CA ILE A 335 -9.53 4.92 15.88
C ILE A 335 -10.35 4.87 17.18
N TYR A 336 -9.78 5.36 18.28
CA TYR A 336 -10.43 5.36 19.58
C TYR A 336 -11.54 6.40 19.69
N LYS A 337 -12.62 6.00 20.31
CA LYS A 337 -13.72 6.87 20.78
C LYS A 337 -14.18 6.44 22.18
N ASP A 338 -14.81 7.36 22.91
CA ASP A 338 -15.38 7.05 24.22
C ASP A 338 -16.41 5.91 24.11
N GLY A 339 -16.38 5.02 25.10
CA GLY A 339 -17.21 3.82 25.13
C GLY A 339 -16.56 2.56 24.58
N PHE A 340 -15.38 2.66 23.98
CA PHE A 340 -14.56 1.53 23.52
C PHE A 340 -13.37 1.27 24.43
N VAL A 341 -12.71 0.12 24.25
CA VAL A 341 -11.50 -0.26 24.99
C VAL A 341 -10.29 0.20 24.22
N LYS A 342 -9.54 1.17 24.77
CA LYS A 342 -8.30 1.65 24.18
C LYS A 342 -7.16 0.70 24.47
N VAL A 343 -6.45 0.26 23.43
CA VAL A 343 -5.31 -0.67 23.50
C VAL A 343 -4.08 -0.10 22.77
N GLY A 344 -2.90 -0.61 23.12
CA GLY A 344 -1.65 -0.32 22.43
C GLY A 344 -1.46 -1.19 21.18
N CYS A 345 -0.35 -0.95 20.46
CA CYS A 345 0.04 -1.71 19.28
C CYS A 345 0.23 -3.20 19.59
N SER A 346 1.00 -3.49 20.63
CA SER A 346 1.33 -4.85 21.06
C SER A 346 0.10 -5.64 21.56
N GLU A 347 -0.80 -4.97 22.27
CA GLU A 347 -2.04 -5.57 22.77
C GLU A 347 -3.01 -5.84 21.62
N MET A 348 -3.19 -4.90 20.69
CA MET A 348 -4.03 -5.11 19.49
C MET A 348 -3.55 -6.33 18.68
N GLY A 349 -2.23 -6.44 18.43
CA GLY A 349 -1.66 -7.60 17.76
C GLY A 349 -1.92 -8.91 18.49
N THR A 350 -1.85 -8.91 19.83
CA THR A 350 -2.14 -10.09 20.67
C THR A 350 -3.61 -10.48 20.60
N ILE A 351 -4.53 -9.51 20.66
CA ILE A 351 -5.97 -9.74 20.55
C ILE A 351 -6.31 -10.36 19.19
N ILE A 352 -5.78 -9.80 18.10
CA ILE A 352 -6.01 -10.33 16.75
C ILE A 352 -5.47 -11.76 16.64
N ALA A 353 -4.25 -12.01 17.10
CA ALA A 353 -3.65 -13.34 17.10
C ALA A 353 -4.50 -14.36 17.88
N SER A 354 -5.09 -13.96 19.01
CA SER A 354 -5.94 -14.83 19.84
C SER A 354 -7.31 -15.13 19.21
N ASN A 355 -7.74 -14.34 18.23
CA ASN A 355 -9.00 -14.51 17.51
C ASN A 355 -8.87 -15.44 16.27
N ILE A 356 -7.66 -15.85 15.89
CA ILE A 356 -7.39 -16.78 14.80
C ILE A 356 -7.71 -18.22 15.23
#